data_a6b22c5b95d475e87d612dd749945caf
#
_entry.id   a6b22c5b95d475e87d612dd749945caf
#
_cell.length_a   1.000
_cell.length_b   1.000
_cell.length_c   1.000
_cell.angle_alpha   90.00
_cell.angle_beta   90.00
_cell.angle_gamma   90.00
#
_symmetry.space_group_name_H-M   'P 1'
#
loop_
_entity.id
_entity.type
_entity.pdbx_description
1 polymer ?
#
loop_
_entity_poly.entity_id
_entity_poly.type
_entity_poly.pdbx_seq_one_letter_code
_entity_poly.pdbx_strand_id
1 'polypeptide(L)'
;LSCHRTMMAIDESTTIKTPTAKRTKNILKLAESAVYRRIMTGSPVTKNPLDLYTQCDFLSPWLLDFTSYYAFRNRYAEMKTLHMHGRQIQIVNGFKNLGELSNKLKDFSYRVLKEDCLDLPEKIFIKRQIQLSPEQRRLYDQMKKEAIAILKGKQSTTVNTLTQLMRLQQ
;
A
#
# COMPACT_ATOMS: atom_id res chain seq x y z
N LEU A 1 -20.37 25.56 7.06
CA LEU A 1 -21.29 24.42 7.17
C LEU A 1 -21.47 24.10 8.66
N SER A 2 -22.49 24.66 9.28
CA SER A 2 -22.85 24.40 10.68
C SER A 2 -23.75 23.15 10.79
N CYS A 3 -23.30 22.01 10.30
CA CYS A 3 -23.98 20.76 10.56
C CYS A 3 -23.50 20.17 11.89
N HIS A 4 -24.37 20.15 12.87
CA HIS A 4 -24.06 19.77 14.25
C HIS A 4 -23.62 18.31 14.46
N ARG A 5 -23.68 17.43 13.46
CA ARG A 5 -23.21 16.00 13.51
C ARG A 5 -22.81 15.52 12.14
N THR A 6 -21.61 15.85 11.71
CA THR A 6 -21.09 15.40 10.42
C THR A 6 -20.35 14.07 10.58
N MET A 7 -20.67 13.11 9.73
CA MET A 7 -19.92 11.85 9.59
C MET A 7 -19.06 11.91 8.32
N MET A 8 -17.80 11.53 8.43
CA MET A 8 -16.89 11.35 7.30
C MET A 8 -16.50 9.88 7.18
N ALA A 9 -16.75 9.30 6.03
CA ALA A 9 -16.37 7.93 5.71
C ALA A 9 -15.41 7.91 4.52
N ILE A 10 -14.40 7.04 4.57
CA ILE A 10 -13.46 6.81 3.48
C ILE A 10 -13.60 5.36 3.04
N ASP A 11 -13.98 5.16 1.80
CA ASP A 11 -13.84 3.88 1.12
C ASP A 11 -12.45 3.79 0.51
N GLU A 12 -11.87 2.59 0.46
CA GLU A 12 -10.48 2.32 0.08
C GLU A 12 -9.48 3.19 0.85
N SER A 13 -9.52 3.12 2.18
CA SER A 13 -8.70 3.94 3.08
C SER A 13 -7.19 3.79 2.88
N THR A 14 -6.74 2.77 2.16
CA THR A 14 -5.34 2.63 1.72
C THR A 14 -4.84 3.81 0.90
N THR A 15 -5.73 4.62 0.35
CA THR A 15 -5.39 5.86 -0.37
C THR A 15 -4.76 6.92 0.52
N ILE A 16 -4.95 6.86 1.84
CA ILE A 16 -4.38 7.78 2.84
C ILE A 16 -3.27 7.16 3.69
N LYS A 17 -2.72 6.00 3.33
CA LYS A 17 -1.70 5.29 4.10
C LYS A 17 -0.35 6.01 4.21
N THR A 18 -0.05 6.96 3.31
CA THR A 18 1.25 7.65 3.26
C THR A 18 1.18 8.98 4.01
N PRO A 19 1.86 9.15 5.17
CA PRO A 19 1.74 10.34 6.02
C PRO A 19 2.17 11.63 5.32
N THR A 20 3.16 11.54 4.43
CA THR A 20 3.72 12.71 3.72
C THR A 20 2.94 13.15 2.50
N ALA A 21 2.02 12.32 2.01
CA ALA A 21 1.23 12.63 0.82
C ALA A 21 0.29 13.82 1.04
N LYS A 22 0.23 14.72 0.07
CA LYS A 22 -0.64 15.90 0.12
C LYS A 22 -2.12 15.53 0.33
N ARG A 23 -2.57 14.45 -0.31
CA ARG A 23 -3.92 13.90 -0.14
C ARG A 23 -4.19 13.55 1.32
N THR A 24 -3.30 12.78 1.97
CA THR A 24 -3.44 12.36 3.36
C THR A 24 -3.55 13.57 4.29
N LYS A 25 -2.64 14.54 4.15
CA LYS A 25 -2.66 15.77 4.96
C LYS A 25 -3.95 16.56 4.81
N ASN A 26 -4.45 16.71 3.58
CA ASN A 26 -5.69 17.42 3.31
C ASN A 26 -6.91 16.69 3.90
N ILE A 27 -6.94 15.37 3.80
CA ILE A 27 -8.04 14.55 4.34
C ILE A 27 -8.03 14.57 5.88
N LEU A 28 -6.86 14.46 6.53
CA LEU A 28 -6.75 14.54 7.97
C LEU A 28 -7.22 15.92 8.48
N LYS A 29 -6.81 17.00 7.82
CA LYS A 29 -7.29 18.35 8.14
C LYS A 29 -8.80 18.50 7.98
N LEU A 30 -9.37 17.96 6.90
CA LEU A 30 -10.82 17.98 6.68
C LEU A 30 -11.57 17.16 7.74
N ALA A 31 -10.99 16.06 8.19
CA ALA A 31 -11.56 15.19 9.21
C ALA A 31 -11.75 15.88 10.57
N GLU A 32 -10.98 16.94 10.87
CA GLU A 32 -11.14 17.70 12.11
C GLU A 32 -12.56 18.28 12.29
N SER A 33 -13.25 18.57 11.17
CA SER A 33 -14.63 19.06 11.19
C SER A 33 -15.69 17.97 11.38
N ALA A 34 -15.30 16.68 11.31
CA ALA A 34 -16.23 15.56 11.40
C ALA A 34 -16.27 15.00 12.83
N VAL A 35 -17.49 14.85 13.36
CA VAL A 35 -17.72 14.24 14.69
C VAL A 35 -17.53 12.73 14.63
N TYR A 36 -18.02 12.09 13.58
CA TYR A 36 -17.91 10.66 13.36
C TYR A 36 -17.02 10.36 12.16
N ARG A 37 -16.15 9.37 12.30
CA ARG A 37 -15.24 8.97 11.22
C ARG A 37 -15.25 7.47 11.06
N ARG A 38 -15.25 7.00 9.81
CA ARG A 38 -15.17 5.58 9.46
C ARG A 38 -14.24 5.38 8.27
N ILE A 39 -13.61 4.23 8.25
CA ILE A 39 -12.82 3.76 7.09
C ILE A 39 -13.30 2.37 6.70
N MET A 40 -13.25 2.11 5.40
CA MET A 40 -13.53 0.80 4.82
C MET A 40 -12.41 0.44 3.86
N THR A 41 -11.98 -0.80 3.87
CA THR A 41 -10.98 -1.30 2.93
C THR A 41 -10.94 -2.83 2.95
N GLY A 42 -10.73 -3.43 1.80
CA GLY A 42 -10.50 -4.88 1.69
C GLY A 42 -9.13 -5.32 2.19
N SER A 43 -8.16 -4.41 2.27
CA SER A 43 -6.80 -4.72 2.73
C SER A 43 -6.14 -3.47 3.36
N PRO A 44 -6.23 -3.26 4.67
CA PRO A 44 -5.68 -2.08 5.33
C PRO A 44 -4.15 -2.02 5.27
N VAL A 45 -3.50 -3.16 5.14
CA VAL A 45 -2.05 -3.29 5.00
C VAL A 45 -1.72 -3.72 3.58
N THR A 46 -1.10 -2.85 2.79
CA THR A 46 -0.75 -3.14 1.38
C THR A 46 0.73 -3.43 1.18
N LYS A 47 1.60 -2.72 1.86
CA LYS A 47 3.06 -2.93 1.81
C LYS A 47 3.60 -3.45 3.13
N ASN A 48 3.22 -2.79 4.20
CA ASN A 48 3.77 -3.09 5.52
C ASN A 48 2.83 -2.56 6.62
N PRO A 49 3.00 -3.00 7.87
CA PRO A 49 2.16 -2.59 8.99
C PRO A 49 2.13 -1.08 9.27
N LEU A 50 3.12 -0.32 8.77
CA LEU A 50 3.15 1.14 8.94
C LEU A 50 2.07 1.86 8.14
N ASP A 51 1.48 1.19 7.15
CA ASP A 51 0.32 1.68 6.38
C ASP A 51 -0.89 1.99 7.28
N LEU A 52 -0.94 1.40 8.49
CA LEU A 52 -2.07 1.57 9.43
C LEU A 52 -2.07 2.91 10.15
N TYR A 53 -0.90 3.52 10.37
CA TYR A 53 -0.80 4.71 11.21
C TYR A 53 -1.78 5.82 10.82
N THR A 54 -1.70 6.30 9.58
CA THR A 54 -2.53 7.42 9.11
C THR A 54 -4.00 7.04 8.94
N GLN A 55 -4.29 5.78 8.68
CA GLN A 55 -5.65 5.28 8.60
C GLN A 55 -6.31 5.31 9.99
N CYS A 56 -5.58 4.91 11.03
CA CYS A 56 -6.04 4.99 12.41
C CYS A 56 -6.07 6.43 12.94
N ASP A 57 -5.10 7.27 12.56
CA ASP A 57 -5.06 8.68 12.90
C ASP A 57 -6.25 9.47 12.31
N PHE A 58 -6.73 9.06 11.13
CA PHE A 58 -7.98 9.59 10.57
C PHE A 58 -9.19 9.25 11.43
N LEU A 59 -9.28 8.05 12.00
CA LEU A 59 -10.41 7.65 12.86
C LEU A 59 -10.44 8.46 14.15
N SER A 60 -9.31 8.53 14.82
CA SER A 60 -9.11 9.36 15.98
C SER A 60 -7.61 9.63 16.16
N PRO A 61 -7.19 10.88 16.40
CA PRO A 61 -5.82 11.17 16.79
C PRO A 61 -5.43 10.31 18.01
N TRP A 62 -4.23 9.73 17.96
CA TRP A 62 -3.65 8.88 19.00
C TRP A 62 -4.38 7.56 19.29
N LEU A 63 -5.27 7.12 18.41
CA LEU A 63 -6.02 5.85 18.56
C LEU A 63 -5.11 4.64 18.83
N LEU A 64 -3.87 4.68 18.33
CA LEU A 64 -2.85 3.66 18.55
C LEU A 64 -1.86 3.99 19.67
N ASP A 65 -2.13 5.02 20.50
CA ASP A 65 -1.27 5.53 21.59
C ASP A 65 0.07 6.13 21.12
N PHE A 66 0.11 6.65 19.89
CA PHE A 66 1.31 7.30 19.35
C PHE A 66 1.01 8.73 18.91
N THR A 67 1.84 9.67 19.36
CA THR A 67 1.73 11.09 19.01
C THR A 67 2.33 11.43 17.63
N SER A 68 3.11 10.51 17.04
CA SER A 68 3.72 10.74 15.75
C SER A 68 3.97 9.43 14.97
N TYR A 69 3.97 9.54 13.64
CA TYR A 69 4.36 8.43 12.76
C TYR A 69 5.74 7.86 13.09
N TYR A 70 6.70 8.71 13.48
CA TYR A 70 8.05 8.24 13.79
C TYR A 70 8.09 7.41 15.06
N ALA A 71 7.32 7.77 16.09
CA ALA A 71 7.20 6.98 17.31
C ALA A 71 6.56 5.60 17.00
N PHE A 72 5.48 5.58 16.24
CA PHE A 72 4.84 4.37 15.76
C PHE A 72 5.80 3.49 14.93
N ARG A 73 6.52 4.08 13.96
CA ARG A 73 7.51 3.37 13.16
C ARG A 73 8.59 2.74 14.02
N ASN A 74 9.16 3.46 14.97
CA ASN A 74 10.23 2.95 15.84
C ASN A 74 9.76 1.82 16.76
N ARG A 75 8.48 1.79 17.13
CA ARG A 75 7.88 0.70 17.90
C ARG A 75 7.72 -0.57 17.09
N TYR A 76 7.28 -0.46 15.83
CA TYR A 76 6.86 -1.60 15.02
C TYR A 76 7.81 -1.95 13.87
N ALA A 77 8.78 -1.11 13.55
CA ALA A 77 9.78 -1.39 12.53
C ALA A 77 11.18 -1.59 13.12
N GLU A 78 11.92 -2.50 12.53
CA GLU A 78 13.35 -2.66 12.75
C GLU A 78 14.09 -1.83 11.72
N MET A 79 14.87 -0.85 12.19
CA MET A 79 15.60 0.07 11.34
C MET A 79 17.04 -0.37 11.16
N LYS A 80 17.52 -0.37 9.91
CA LYS A 80 18.93 -0.60 9.56
C LYS A 80 19.50 0.65 8.92
N THR A 81 20.67 1.06 9.39
CA THR A 81 21.41 2.17 8.78
C THR A 81 22.30 1.63 7.67
N LEU A 82 22.14 2.16 6.48
CA LEU A 82 23.03 1.92 5.35
C LEU A 82 23.87 3.17 5.07
N HIS A 83 25.14 2.93 4.77
CA HIS A 83 26.06 3.97 4.33
C HIS A 83 26.16 3.91 2.80
N MET A 84 25.59 4.89 2.11
CA MET A 84 25.65 5.00 0.64
C MET A 84 26.17 6.37 0.24
N HIS A 85 27.22 6.42 -0.56
CA HIS A 85 27.80 7.67 -1.10
C HIS A 85 28.07 8.73 -0.01
N GLY A 86 28.62 8.31 1.15
CA GLY A 86 28.92 9.20 2.27
C GLY A 86 27.72 9.69 3.07
N ARG A 87 26.51 9.21 2.78
CA ARG A 87 25.27 9.52 3.53
C ARG A 87 24.77 8.31 4.29
N GLN A 88 24.26 8.57 5.49
CA GLN A 88 23.56 7.56 6.28
C GLN A 88 22.08 7.58 5.92
N ILE A 89 21.56 6.43 5.47
CA ILE A 89 20.15 6.25 5.12
C ILE A 89 19.59 5.17 6.04
N GLN A 90 18.49 5.48 6.71
CA GLN A 90 17.75 4.50 7.51
C GLN A 90 16.70 3.82 6.63
N ILE A 91 16.75 2.49 6.58
CA ILE A 91 15.77 1.66 5.90
C ILE A 91 15.07 0.74 6.88
N VAL A 92 13.83 0.36 6.58
CA VAL A 92 13.10 -0.68 7.31
C VAL A 92 13.65 -2.03 6.87
N ASN A 93 14.19 -2.79 7.82
CA ASN A 93 14.75 -4.12 7.61
C ASN A 93 13.78 -5.23 8.00
N GLY A 94 12.87 -4.96 8.94
CA GLY A 94 11.91 -5.91 9.44
C GLY A 94 10.82 -5.24 10.29
N PHE A 95 9.95 -6.06 10.87
CA PHE A 95 8.87 -5.59 11.74
C PHE A 95 8.86 -6.41 13.03
N LYS A 96 8.48 -5.75 14.12
CA LYS A 96 8.41 -6.31 15.46
C LYS A 96 7.11 -5.91 16.17
N ASN A 97 6.81 -6.55 17.29
CA ASN A 97 5.64 -6.25 18.15
C ASN A 97 4.28 -6.32 17.40
N LEU A 98 4.18 -7.13 16.34
CA LEU A 98 2.96 -7.20 15.51
C LEU A 98 1.76 -7.75 16.28
N GLY A 99 1.99 -8.63 17.27
CA GLY A 99 0.94 -9.12 18.15
C GLY A 99 0.28 -8.01 18.98
N GLU A 100 1.09 -7.08 19.52
CA GLU A 100 0.60 -5.90 20.22
C GLU A 100 -0.26 -5.02 19.29
N LEU A 101 0.23 -4.74 18.09
CA LEU A 101 -0.49 -3.96 17.09
C LEU A 101 -1.83 -4.63 16.71
N SER A 102 -1.80 -5.94 16.48
CA SER A 102 -3.01 -6.70 16.16
C SER A 102 -4.06 -6.64 17.26
N ASN A 103 -3.62 -6.73 18.53
CA ASN A 103 -4.54 -6.64 19.66
C ASN A 103 -5.16 -5.23 19.77
N LYS A 104 -4.37 -4.17 19.63
CA LYS A 104 -4.90 -2.80 19.60
C LYS A 104 -5.95 -2.58 18.50
N LEU A 105 -5.76 -3.17 17.32
CA LEU A 105 -6.71 -3.05 16.22
C LEU A 105 -8.05 -3.74 16.51
N LYS A 106 -8.07 -4.83 17.27
CA LYS A 106 -9.30 -5.58 17.59
C LYS A 106 -10.34 -4.73 18.33
N ASP A 107 -9.90 -3.76 19.12
CA ASP A 107 -10.79 -2.98 19.99
C ASP A 107 -11.72 -2.05 19.19
N PHE A 108 -11.35 -1.66 17.97
CA PHE A 108 -12.11 -0.71 17.16
C PHE A 108 -12.29 -1.13 15.68
N SER A 109 -11.80 -2.31 15.29
CA SER A 109 -11.93 -2.81 13.92
C SER A 109 -12.80 -4.05 13.85
N TYR A 110 -13.53 -4.17 12.74
CA TYR A 110 -14.32 -5.35 12.43
C TYR A 110 -13.87 -5.91 11.07
N ARG A 111 -13.58 -7.20 11.03
CA ARG A 111 -13.16 -7.91 9.82
C ARG A 111 -14.13 -9.04 9.51
N VAL A 112 -14.54 -9.07 8.25
CA VAL A 112 -15.39 -10.14 7.71
C VAL A 112 -14.66 -10.76 6.52
N LEU A 113 -14.55 -12.06 6.50
CA LEU A 113 -14.04 -12.80 5.36
C LEU A 113 -15.18 -13.19 4.43
N LYS A 114 -14.92 -13.24 3.13
CA LYS A 114 -15.93 -13.68 2.14
C LYS A 114 -16.40 -15.11 2.42
N GLU A 115 -15.49 -15.94 2.90
CA GLU A 115 -15.75 -17.34 3.27
C GLU A 115 -16.75 -17.47 4.41
N ASP A 116 -16.80 -16.49 5.33
CA ASP A 116 -17.68 -16.51 6.50
C ASP A 116 -19.09 -15.98 6.20
N CYS A 117 -19.26 -15.23 5.11
CA CYS A 117 -20.49 -14.46 4.84
C CYS A 117 -21.18 -14.82 3.54
N LEU A 118 -20.50 -15.48 2.62
CA LEU A 118 -21.02 -15.74 1.30
C LEU A 118 -20.84 -17.22 0.95
N ASP A 119 -21.91 -17.86 0.59
CA ASP A 119 -21.89 -19.18 -0.05
C ASP A 119 -21.54 -19.01 -1.52
N LEU A 120 -20.25 -18.91 -1.78
CA LEU A 120 -19.72 -18.72 -3.14
C LEU A 120 -19.18 -20.04 -3.68
N PRO A 121 -19.40 -20.31 -4.97
CA PRO A 121 -18.77 -21.47 -5.62
C PRO A 121 -17.23 -21.32 -5.59
N GLU A 122 -16.55 -22.46 -5.69
CA GLU A 122 -15.09 -22.47 -5.74
C GLU A 122 -14.55 -21.62 -6.88
N LYS A 123 -13.41 -20.94 -6.63
CA LYS A 123 -12.74 -20.13 -7.65
C LYS A 123 -12.16 -21.04 -8.73
N ILE A 124 -12.67 -20.89 -9.94
CA ILE A 124 -12.14 -21.59 -11.12
C ILE A 124 -11.15 -20.66 -11.83
N PHE A 125 -9.90 -21.09 -11.93
CA PHE A 125 -8.85 -20.37 -12.68
C PHE A 125 -8.77 -20.94 -14.09
N ILE A 126 -9.19 -20.16 -15.09
CA ILE A 126 -9.12 -20.55 -16.50
C ILE A 126 -7.97 -19.80 -17.16
N LYS A 127 -7.02 -20.54 -17.73
CA LYS A 127 -5.94 -19.97 -18.53
C LYS A 127 -6.37 -19.94 -19.99
N ARG A 128 -6.65 -18.74 -20.51
CA ARG A 128 -6.86 -18.55 -21.96
C ARG A 128 -5.55 -18.21 -22.64
N GLN A 129 -5.16 -19.02 -23.61
CA GLN A 129 -4.03 -18.71 -24.47
C GLN A 129 -4.54 -17.92 -25.67
N ILE A 130 -3.97 -16.74 -25.89
CA ILE A 130 -4.28 -15.89 -27.04
C ILE A 130 -3.10 -15.96 -27.99
N GLN A 131 -3.38 -16.25 -29.28
CA GLN A 131 -2.38 -16.19 -30.34
C GLN A 131 -2.26 -14.73 -30.80
N LEU A 132 -1.07 -14.20 -30.73
CA LEU A 132 -0.75 -12.88 -31.27
C LEU A 132 -0.76 -12.95 -32.82
N SER A 133 -1.20 -11.86 -33.47
CA SER A 133 -1.00 -11.73 -34.92
C SER A 133 0.50 -11.77 -35.26
N PRO A 134 0.88 -12.13 -36.50
CA PRO A 134 2.29 -12.18 -36.88
C PRO A 134 3.03 -10.87 -36.63
N GLU A 135 2.39 -9.75 -36.83
CA GLU A 135 2.96 -8.42 -36.58
C GLU A 135 3.15 -8.15 -35.08
N GLN A 136 2.12 -8.42 -34.26
CA GLN A 136 2.21 -8.30 -32.80
C GLN A 136 3.30 -9.23 -32.25
N ARG A 137 3.40 -10.44 -32.75
CA ARG A 137 4.41 -11.42 -32.35
C ARG A 137 5.81 -10.91 -32.65
N ARG A 138 6.04 -10.35 -33.85
CA ARG A 138 7.32 -9.77 -34.22
C ARG A 138 7.72 -8.63 -33.26
N LEU A 139 6.81 -7.71 -33.00
CA LEU A 139 7.05 -6.59 -32.07
C LEU A 139 7.33 -7.07 -30.64
N TYR A 140 6.55 -8.04 -30.16
CA TYR A 140 6.76 -8.65 -28.85
C TYR A 140 8.15 -9.29 -28.73
N ASP A 141 8.55 -10.09 -29.71
CA ASP A 141 9.84 -10.77 -29.69
C ASP A 141 11.01 -9.79 -29.82
N GLN A 142 10.85 -8.69 -30.57
CA GLN A 142 11.83 -7.61 -30.63
C GLN A 142 11.98 -6.93 -29.26
N MET A 143 10.90 -6.48 -28.65
CA MET A 143 10.93 -5.85 -27.32
C MET A 143 11.50 -6.79 -26.27
N LYS A 144 11.17 -8.08 -26.32
CA LYS A 144 11.72 -9.09 -25.41
C LYS A 144 13.23 -9.24 -25.57
N LYS A 145 13.75 -9.27 -26.80
CA LYS A 145 15.20 -9.35 -27.09
C LYS A 145 15.92 -8.10 -26.57
N GLU A 146 15.37 -6.92 -26.81
CA GLU A 146 15.92 -5.65 -26.32
C GLU A 146 15.95 -5.59 -24.79
N ALA A 147 14.86 -6.00 -24.12
CA ALA A 147 14.81 -6.05 -22.66
C ALA A 147 15.85 -7.03 -22.08
N ILE A 148 16.03 -8.21 -22.70
CA ILE A 148 17.05 -9.18 -22.28
C ILE A 148 18.47 -8.64 -22.53
N ALA A 149 18.71 -7.95 -23.64
CA ALA A 149 20.01 -7.34 -23.97
C ALA A 149 20.37 -6.26 -22.94
N ILE A 150 19.42 -5.44 -22.55
CA ILE A 150 19.59 -4.41 -21.50
C ILE A 150 19.91 -5.06 -20.14
N LEU A 151 19.25 -6.14 -19.77
CA LEU A 151 19.51 -6.87 -18.52
C LEU A 151 20.89 -7.53 -18.49
N LYS A 152 21.39 -8.00 -19.64
CA LYS A 152 22.72 -8.61 -19.77
C LYS A 152 23.84 -7.59 -19.89
N GLY A 153 23.59 -6.45 -20.55
CA GLY A 153 24.52 -5.33 -20.63
C GLY A 153 24.35 -4.43 -19.40
N LYS A 154 25.38 -4.29 -18.59
CA LYS A 154 25.41 -3.54 -17.32
C LYS A 154 25.03 -2.05 -17.39
N GLN A 155 24.36 -1.56 -18.43
CA GLN A 155 23.96 -0.16 -18.66
C GLN A 155 22.43 -0.02 -18.75
N SER A 156 21.70 -0.48 -17.75
CA SER A 156 20.25 -0.24 -17.71
C SER A 156 19.92 0.65 -16.51
N THR A 157 19.33 1.79 -16.78
CA THR A 157 18.55 2.47 -15.76
C THR A 157 17.33 1.61 -15.48
N THR A 158 17.14 1.24 -14.22
CA THR A 158 16.03 0.38 -13.72
C THR A 158 14.67 0.82 -14.26
N VAL A 159 14.49 2.10 -14.53
CA VAL A 159 13.28 2.71 -15.09
C VAL A 159 12.97 2.20 -16.51
N ASN A 160 13.95 2.11 -17.38
CA ASN A 160 13.74 1.67 -18.77
C ASN A 160 13.34 0.19 -18.86
N THR A 161 13.97 -0.67 -18.06
CA THR A 161 13.65 -2.10 -18.01
C THR A 161 12.24 -2.35 -17.46
N LEU A 162 11.85 -1.65 -16.39
CA LEU A 162 10.53 -1.78 -15.81
C LEU A 162 9.43 -1.33 -16.80
N THR A 163 9.67 -0.22 -17.50
CA THR A 163 8.73 0.30 -18.51
C THR A 163 8.55 -0.69 -19.67
N GLN A 164 9.62 -1.34 -20.12
CA GLN A 164 9.54 -2.35 -21.19
C GLN A 164 8.79 -3.60 -20.73
N LEU A 165 9.04 -4.07 -19.50
CA LEU A 165 8.30 -5.20 -18.93
C LEU A 165 6.81 -4.90 -18.79
N MET A 166 6.44 -3.69 -18.38
CA MET A 166 5.04 -3.26 -18.29
C MET A 166 4.36 -3.24 -19.68
N ARG A 167 5.07 -2.78 -20.73
CA ARG A 167 4.55 -2.80 -22.11
C ARG A 167 4.38 -4.20 -22.69
N LEU A 168 5.18 -5.17 -22.23
CA LEU A 168 5.02 -6.58 -22.63
C LEU A 168 3.82 -7.25 -21.96
N GLN A 169 3.26 -6.66 -20.90
CA GLN A 169 2.06 -7.15 -20.20
C GLN A 169 0.75 -6.57 -20.76
N GLN A 170 0.83 -5.50 -21.53
CA GLN A 170 -0.32 -4.86 -22.19
C GLN A 170 -0.59 -5.49 -23.57
#